data_8ac9ee59e67cc358b1167f546f362114
#
_entry.id   8ac9ee59e67cc358b1167f546f362114
#
_cell.length_a   1.000
_cell.length_b   1.000
_cell.length_c   1.000
_cell.angle_alpha   90.00
_cell.angle_beta   90.00
_cell.angle_gamma   90.00
#
_symmetry.space_group_name_H-M   'P 1'
#
loop_
_entity.id
_entity.type
_entity.pdbx_description
1 polymer ?
#
loop_
_entity_poly.entity_id
_entity_poly.type
_entity_poly.pdbx_seq_one_letter_code
_entity_poly.pdbx_strand_id
1 'polypeptide(L)'
;QFTQLIARRIRELGIFSVIVNHKKANNLNIFYNKIRGIILSGGPLNVYDNNKFKFNRKILLLNIPVLGICFGHQIISKELGGKVKKSKFREFGLAQVKKVNNSQLIKNFFNKKNTNNVWMSHADQVSKLPNGFKVIASSKNSKFTIVENHKKRFYGVQFHPEVTHTDKGKILLKNFLFSICKVKKNWSLKHQKLKLIKDVKN
;
A
#
# COMPACT_ATOMS: atom_id res chain seq x y z
N GLN A 1 14.10 -0.59 -3.44
CA GLN A 1 13.64 -0.81 -4.82
C GLN A 1 12.11 -0.73 -4.95
N PHE A 2 11.33 -1.43 -4.12
CA PHE A 2 9.84 -1.43 -4.21
C PHE A 2 9.22 -0.04 -4.03
N THR A 3 9.70 0.78 -3.10
CA THR A 3 9.16 2.14 -2.87
C THR A 3 9.29 3.03 -4.09
N GLN A 4 10.42 2.96 -4.81
CA GLN A 4 10.62 3.72 -6.06
C GLN A 4 9.67 3.25 -7.16
N LEU A 5 9.44 1.93 -7.26
CA LEU A 5 8.50 1.38 -8.24
C LEU A 5 7.06 1.81 -7.95
N ILE A 6 6.63 1.80 -6.68
CA ILE A 6 5.32 2.33 -6.26
C ILE A 6 5.19 3.79 -6.68
N ALA A 7 6.17 4.64 -6.36
CA ALA A 7 6.15 6.06 -6.72
C ALA A 7 6.09 6.27 -8.25
N ARG A 8 6.82 5.45 -9.02
CA ARG A 8 6.75 5.44 -10.48
C ARG A 8 5.35 5.09 -10.98
N ARG A 9 4.72 4.03 -10.47
CA ARG A 9 3.35 3.64 -10.86
C ARG A 9 2.33 4.73 -10.55
N ILE A 10 2.47 5.42 -9.43
CA ILE A 10 1.61 6.56 -9.06
C ILE A 10 1.78 7.71 -10.06
N ARG A 11 3.03 8.04 -10.43
CA ARG A 11 3.32 9.09 -11.42
C ARG A 11 2.84 8.72 -12.82
N GLU A 12 2.92 7.46 -13.22
CA GLU A 12 2.34 6.94 -14.47
C GLU A 12 0.80 7.10 -14.50
N LEU A 13 0.15 7.17 -13.35
CA LEU A 13 -1.28 7.48 -13.22
C LEU A 13 -1.56 9.01 -13.24
N GLY A 14 -0.53 9.84 -13.36
CA GLY A 14 -0.64 11.30 -13.41
C GLY A 14 -0.76 11.96 -12.03
N ILE A 15 -0.28 11.31 -10.96
CA ILE A 15 -0.33 11.83 -9.59
C ILE A 15 1.08 12.11 -9.08
N PHE A 16 1.27 13.31 -8.52
CA PHE A 16 2.52 13.65 -7.84
C PHE A 16 2.69 12.81 -6.59
N SER A 17 3.90 12.28 -6.38
CA SER A 17 4.25 11.48 -5.20
C SER A 17 5.66 11.81 -4.70
N VAL A 18 5.82 11.81 -3.39
CA VAL A 18 7.10 12.00 -2.70
C VAL A 18 7.43 10.73 -1.92
N ILE A 19 8.68 10.31 -1.99
CA ILE A 19 9.20 9.23 -1.17
C ILE A 19 9.81 9.83 0.09
N VAL A 20 9.33 9.38 1.24
CA VAL A 20 9.82 9.83 2.55
C VAL A 20 10.45 8.64 3.27
N ASN A 21 11.68 8.82 3.72
CA ASN A 21 12.32 7.81 4.57
C ASN A 21 11.63 7.78 5.94
N HIS A 22 11.42 6.57 6.50
CA HIS A 22 10.75 6.39 7.78
C HIS A 22 11.40 7.19 8.93
N LYS A 23 12.72 7.39 8.92
CA LYS A 23 13.44 8.21 9.91
C LYS A 23 13.07 9.69 9.82
N LYS A 24 12.73 10.19 8.63
CA LYS A 24 12.30 11.57 8.38
C LYS A 24 10.79 11.75 8.44
N ALA A 25 10.02 10.69 8.63
CA ALA A 25 8.55 10.74 8.71
C ALA A 25 8.02 11.50 9.93
N ASN A 26 8.88 11.87 10.89
CA ASN A 26 8.54 12.72 12.02
C ASN A 26 8.23 14.17 11.58
N ASN A 27 8.73 14.62 10.44
CA ASN A 27 8.58 15.99 9.92
C ASN A 27 7.48 16.09 8.84
N LEU A 28 6.50 15.20 8.84
CA LEU A 28 5.36 15.25 7.89
C LEU A 28 4.51 16.51 8.01
N ASN A 29 4.68 17.29 9.09
CA ASN A 29 3.98 18.57 9.31
C ASN A 29 4.17 19.55 8.14
N ILE A 30 5.32 19.51 7.45
CA ILE A 30 5.61 20.36 6.28
C ILE A 30 4.65 20.09 5.12
N PHE A 31 4.11 18.87 5.01
CA PHE A 31 3.24 18.44 3.91
C PHE A 31 1.79 18.20 4.34
N TYR A 32 1.45 18.35 5.62
CA TYR A 32 0.19 17.90 6.21
C TYR A 32 -1.06 18.34 5.42
N ASN A 33 -1.14 19.62 5.08
CA ASN A 33 -2.32 20.16 4.36
C ASN A 33 -2.38 19.75 2.88
N LYS A 34 -1.31 19.17 2.33
CA LYS A 34 -1.20 18.77 0.91
C LYS A 34 -1.31 17.27 0.70
N ILE A 35 -1.14 16.46 1.76
CA ILE A 35 -1.20 15.00 1.67
C ILE A 35 -2.65 14.55 1.52
N ARG A 36 -2.94 13.72 0.52
CA ARG A 36 -4.26 13.14 0.25
C ARG A 36 -4.31 11.63 0.48
N GLY A 37 -3.17 10.98 0.56
CA GLY A 37 -3.05 9.54 0.82
C GLY A 37 -1.62 9.17 1.17
N ILE A 38 -1.45 8.08 1.90
CA ILE A 38 -0.16 7.54 2.31
C ILE A 38 -0.08 6.09 1.87
N ILE A 39 1.07 5.68 1.33
CA ILE A 39 1.38 4.29 1.03
C ILE A 39 2.57 3.87 1.87
N LEU A 40 2.38 2.87 2.71
CA LEU A 40 3.44 2.20 3.43
C LEU A 40 3.94 1.05 2.56
N SER A 41 5.17 1.16 2.07
CA SER A 41 5.73 0.19 1.12
C SER A 41 6.11 -1.13 1.78
N GLY A 42 6.39 -2.12 0.94
CA GLY A 42 7.11 -3.32 1.33
C GLY A 42 8.56 -3.03 1.76
N GLY A 43 9.18 -3.98 2.45
CA GLY A 43 10.55 -3.87 2.91
C GLY A 43 11.11 -5.21 3.40
N PRO A 44 12.45 -5.31 3.54
CA PRO A 44 13.12 -6.55 3.95
C PRO A 44 13.07 -6.80 5.46
N LEU A 45 12.57 -5.83 6.23
CA LEU A 45 12.51 -5.93 7.69
C LEU A 45 11.30 -6.76 8.11
N ASN A 46 11.35 -7.31 9.32
CA ASN A 46 10.20 -7.90 9.98
C ASN A 46 9.65 -6.96 11.06
N VAL A 47 8.37 -7.10 11.36
CA VAL A 47 7.70 -6.22 12.33
C VAL A 47 8.01 -6.56 13.78
N TYR A 48 8.77 -7.64 14.05
CA TYR A 48 9.13 -8.06 15.41
C TYR A 48 10.43 -7.43 15.89
N ASP A 49 11.30 -6.98 14.99
CA ASP A 49 12.58 -6.40 15.33
C ASP A 49 12.41 -4.89 15.64
N ASN A 50 12.01 -4.60 16.87
CA ASN A 50 11.79 -3.24 17.33
C ASN A 50 13.09 -2.41 17.36
N ASN A 51 14.27 -3.04 17.36
CA ASN A 51 15.56 -2.35 17.37
C ASN A 51 15.93 -1.84 15.97
N LYS A 52 15.49 -2.53 14.92
CA LYS A 52 15.81 -2.15 13.52
C LYS A 52 14.80 -1.20 12.90
N PHE A 53 13.56 -1.20 13.39
CA PHE A 53 12.48 -0.39 12.81
C PHE A 53 11.53 0.14 13.88
N LYS A 54 11.49 1.46 14.01
CA LYS A 54 10.51 2.16 14.85
C LYS A 54 9.52 2.90 13.96
N PHE A 55 8.26 2.47 14.00
CA PHE A 55 7.19 3.10 13.23
C PHE A 55 6.67 4.36 13.92
N ASN A 56 6.51 5.43 13.16
CA ASN A 56 5.86 6.65 13.67
C ASN A 56 4.33 6.50 13.63
N ARG A 57 3.74 6.13 14.77
CA ARG A 57 2.28 5.95 14.91
C ARG A 57 1.46 7.20 14.60
N LYS A 58 2.04 8.40 14.68
CA LYS A 58 1.35 9.65 14.32
C LYS A 58 0.81 9.63 12.89
N ILE A 59 1.45 8.88 11.98
CA ILE A 59 0.98 8.66 10.60
C ILE A 59 -0.45 8.10 10.57
N LEU A 60 -0.80 7.20 11.50
CA LEU A 60 -2.12 6.59 11.56
C LEU A 60 -3.18 7.51 12.19
N LEU A 61 -2.77 8.62 12.79
CA LEU A 61 -3.66 9.62 13.40
C LEU A 61 -4.03 10.77 12.45
N LEU A 62 -3.43 10.82 11.25
CA LEU A 62 -3.61 11.93 10.30
C LEU A 62 -5.00 11.99 9.65
N ASN A 63 -5.88 11.03 9.91
CA ASN A 63 -7.20 10.91 9.26
C ASN A 63 -7.14 10.94 7.71
N ILE A 64 -6.06 10.44 7.15
CA ILE A 64 -5.79 10.34 5.72
C ILE A 64 -5.85 8.87 5.33
N PRO A 65 -6.32 8.49 4.12
CA PRO A 65 -6.28 7.10 3.67
C PRO A 65 -4.85 6.57 3.67
N VAL A 66 -4.68 5.37 4.23
CA VAL A 66 -3.40 4.67 4.28
C VAL A 66 -3.53 3.31 3.62
N LEU A 67 -2.68 3.02 2.64
CA LEU A 67 -2.52 1.70 2.03
C LEU A 67 -1.20 1.09 2.47
N GLY A 68 -1.26 -0.04 3.15
CA GLY A 68 -0.07 -0.86 3.46
C GLY A 68 0.13 -1.93 2.38
N ILE A 69 1.34 -2.03 1.84
CA ILE A 69 1.75 -3.06 0.88
C ILE A 69 2.76 -3.97 1.55
N CYS A 70 2.51 -5.28 1.59
CA CYS A 70 3.37 -6.31 2.15
C CYS A 70 3.78 -5.98 3.60
N PHE A 71 5.02 -5.57 3.85
CA PHE A 71 5.49 -5.12 5.16
C PHE A 71 4.64 -3.96 5.72
N GLY A 72 4.21 -3.01 4.88
CA GLY A 72 3.33 -1.91 5.29
C GLY A 72 1.95 -2.39 5.79
N HIS A 73 1.38 -3.45 5.19
CA HIS A 73 0.16 -4.09 5.67
C HIS A 73 0.37 -4.73 7.05
N GLN A 74 1.51 -5.40 7.24
CA GLN A 74 1.87 -6.00 8.52
C GLN A 74 2.06 -4.95 9.62
N ILE A 75 2.69 -3.80 9.31
CA ILE A 75 2.84 -2.66 10.23
C ILE A 75 1.47 -2.14 10.66
N ILE A 76 0.59 -1.79 9.71
CA ILE A 76 -0.76 -1.31 10.04
C ILE A 76 -1.47 -2.29 10.97
N SER A 77 -1.41 -3.58 10.64
CA SER A 77 -2.06 -4.61 11.45
C SER A 77 -1.49 -4.68 12.86
N LYS A 78 -0.16 -4.70 13.03
CA LYS A 78 0.49 -4.74 14.34
C LYS A 78 0.18 -3.49 15.17
N GLU A 79 0.37 -2.31 14.58
CA GLU A 79 0.23 -1.02 15.28
C GLU A 79 -1.21 -0.72 15.74
N LEU A 80 -2.20 -1.34 15.09
CA LEU A 80 -3.61 -1.20 15.44
C LEU A 80 -4.15 -2.35 16.33
N GLY A 81 -3.27 -3.21 16.85
CA GLY A 81 -3.63 -4.27 17.83
C GLY A 81 -3.92 -5.63 17.21
N GLY A 82 -3.60 -5.83 15.94
CA GLY A 82 -3.55 -7.15 15.31
C GLY A 82 -2.29 -7.93 15.68
N LYS A 83 -2.14 -9.12 15.10
CA LYS A 83 -0.97 -9.98 15.27
C LYS A 83 -0.38 -10.37 13.92
N VAL A 84 0.93 -10.36 13.85
CA VAL A 84 1.72 -10.86 12.71
C VAL A 84 2.53 -12.04 13.21
N LYS A 85 2.76 -13.06 12.40
CA LYS A 85 3.59 -14.22 12.72
C LYS A 85 4.37 -14.68 11.51
N LYS A 86 5.42 -15.45 11.74
CA LYS A 86 6.09 -16.18 10.66
C LYS A 86 5.09 -17.09 9.97
N SER A 87 5.05 -17.05 8.67
CA SER A 87 4.22 -17.98 7.90
C SER A 87 4.84 -19.37 7.93
N LYS A 88 4.00 -20.40 8.07
CA LYS A 88 4.44 -21.80 7.88
C LYS A 88 4.90 -22.03 6.43
N PHE A 89 4.26 -21.35 5.51
CA PHE A 89 4.56 -21.40 4.08
C PHE A 89 5.04 -20.01 3.65
N ARG A 90 6.34 -19.89 3.39
CA ARG A 90 6.89 -18.68 2.77
C ARG A 90 6.31 -18.57 1.37
N GLU A 91 5.69 -17.44 1.05
CA GLU A 91 5.11 -17.21 -0.28
C GLU A 91 6.02 -16.29 -1.09
N PHE A 92 6.68 -16.87 -2.08
CA PHE A 92 7.47 -16.15 -3.08
C PHE A 92 7.01 -16.59 -4.48
N GLY A 93 6.61 -15.62 -5.30
CA GLY A 93 6.15 -15.86 -6.65
C GLY A 93 4.65 -15.66 -6.85
N LEU A 94 4.12 -16.30 -7.89
CA LEU A 94 2.72 -16.16 -8.30
C LEU A 94 1.79 -16.92 -7.35
N ALA A 95 0.76 -16.23 -6.87
CA ALA A 95 -0.30 -16.81 -6.05
C ALA A 95 -1.67 -16.35 -6.52
N GLN A 96 -2.67 -17.23 -6.41
CA GLN A 96 -4.05 -16.86 -6.72
C GLN A 96 -4.75 -16.36 -5.45
N VAL A 97 -5.41 -15.20 -5.57
CA VAL A 97 -6.27 -14.63 -4.54
C VAL A 97 -7.74 -14.74 -4.95
N LYS A 98 -8.61 -14.99 -3.96
CA LYS A 98 -10.05 -15.11 -4.12
C LYS A 98 -10.75 -13.99 -3.36
N LYS A 99 -11.69 -13.33 -4.02
CA LYS A 99 -12.53 -12.31 -3.42
C LYS A 99 -13.43 -12.92 -2.33
N VAL A 100 -13.51 -12.26 -1.18
CA VAL A 100 -14.36 -12.63 -0.03
C VAL A 100 -15.48 -11.62 0.14
N ASN A 101 -15.15 -10.33 0.06
CA ASN A 101 -16.10 -9.24 0.24
C ASN A 101 -15.89 -8.14 -0.81
N ASN A 102 -16.89 -7.27 -0.98
CA ASN A 102 -16.79 -6.10 -1.85
C ASN A 102 -16.03 -4.97 -1.13
N SER A 103 -15.27 -4.20 -1.93
CA SER A 103 -14.57 -2.99 -1.53
C SER A 103 -14.34 -2.08 -2.74
N GLN A 104 -14.29 -0.77 -2.51
CA GLN A 104 -13.89 0.19 -3.55
C GLN A 104 -12.45 -0.07 -4.03
N LEU A 105 -11.57 -0.54 -3.13
CA LEU A 105 -10.17 -0.83 -3.45
C LEU A 105 -10.04 -1.86 -4.59
N ILE A 106 -10.92 -2.84 -4.64
CA ILE A 106 -10.85 -3.99 -5.58
C ILE A 106 -11.82 -3.90 -6.76
N LYS A 107 -12.43 -2.73 -6.99
CA LYS A 107 -13.33 -2.55 -8.15
C LYS A 107 -12.59 -2.88 -9.45
N ASN A 108 -13.13 -3.82 -10.25
CA ASN A 108 -12.55 -4.31 -11.51
C ASN A 108 -11.17 -5.01 -11.38
N PHE A 109 -10.74 -5.34 -10.16
CA PHE A 109 -9.48 -6.05 -9.91
C PHE A 109 -9.61 -7.56 -10.19
N PHE A 110 -10.69 -8.17 -9.76
CA PHE A 110 -10.95 -9.59 -9.96
C PHE A 110 -11.54 -9.90 -11.34
N ASN A 111 -11.35 -11.15 -11.80
CA ASN A 111 -12.01 -11.69 -12.98
C ASN A 111 -13.44 -12.15 -12.68
N LYS A 112 -14.14 -12.70 -13.69
CA LYS A 112 -15.53 -13.20 -13.56
C LYS A 112 -15.67 -14.34 -12.54
N LYS A 113 -14.59 -15.11 -12.30
CA LYS A 113 -14.54 -16.19 -11.30
C LYS A 113 -14.22 -15.69 -9.90
N ASN A 114 -14.18 -14.38 -9.68
CA ASN A 114 -13.76 -13.74 -8.44
C ASN A 114 -12.35 -14.11 -7.97
N THR A 115 -11.44 -14.39 -8.91
CA THR A 115 -10.02 -14.69 -8.66
C THR A 115 -9.12 -13.69 -9.38
N ASN A 116 -7.88 -13.57 -8.91
CA ASN A 116 -6.82 -12.82 -9.57
C ASN A 116 -5.46 -13.41 -9.22
N ASN A 117 -4.48 -13.28 -10.11
CA ASN A 117 -3.11 -13.70 -9.85
C ASN A 117 -2.30 -12.50 -9.35
N VAL A 118 -1.53 -12.71 -8.31
CA VAL A 118 -0.75 -11.68 -7.65
C VAL A 118 0.65 -12.18 -7.32
N TRP A 119 1.61 -11.27 -7.22
CA TRP A 119 2.98 -11.58 -6.83
C TRP A 119 3.16 -11.45 -5.32
N MET A 120 3.46 -12.57 -4.67
CA MET A 120 3.79 -12.64 -3.26
C MET A 120 5.32 -12.59 -3.06
N SER A 121 5.75 -11.94 -1.98
CA SER A 121 7.17 -11.91 -1.56
C SER A 121 7.25 -11.68 -0.06
N HIS A 122 6.88 -12.69 0.73
CA HIS A 122 6.85 -12.54 2.19
C HIS A 122 7.12 -13.87 2.93
N ALA A 123 7.77 -13.74 4.09
CA ALA A 123 7.97 -14.81 5.05
C ALA A 123 7.06 -14.68 6.29
N ASP A 124 6.53 -13.49 6.53
CA ASP A 124 5.63 -13.18 7.63
C ASP A 124 4.23 -12.83 7.12
N GLN A 125 3.21 -13.09 7.93
CA GLN A 125 1.82 -12.78 7.57
C GLN A 125 1.02 -12.31 8.77
N VAL A 126 -0.01 -11.51 8.52
CA VAL A 126 -1.00 -11.18 9.53
C VAL A 126 -1.74 -12.44 9.96
N SER A 127 -1.80 -12.70 11.27
CA SER A 127 -2.47 -13.87 11.85
C SER A 127 -3.75 -13.53 12.62
N LYS A 128 -3.89 -12.26 13.04
CA LYS A 128 -5.10 -11.70 13.65
C LYS A 128 -5.27 -10.26 13.18
N LEU A 129 -6.45 -9.93 12.67
CA LEU A 129 -6.78 -8.55 12.31
C LEU A 129 -7.03 -7.68 13.53
N PRO A 130 -6.74 -6.38 13.44
CA PRO A 130 -7.20 -5.41 14.43
C PRO A 130 -8.73 -5.29 14.40
N ASN A 131 -9.31 -4.79 15.49
CA ASN A 131 -10.74 -4.55 15.57
C ASN A 131 -11.23 -3.58 14.48
N GLY A 132 -12.37 -3.89 13.89
CA GLY A 132 -12.99 -3.08 12.83
C GLY A 132 -12.43 -3.29 11.42
N PHE A 133 -11.46 -4.20 11.25
CA PHE A 133 -11.00 -4.61 9.93
C PHE A 133 -11.87 -5.73 9.35
N LYS A 134 -12.07 -5.68 8.05
CA LYS A 134 -12.80 -6.65 7.25
C LYS A 134 -11.86 -7.33 6.25
N VAL A 135 -12.03 -8.63 6.08
CA VAL A 135 -11.32 -9.40 5.03
C VAL A 135 -11.99 -9.12 3.69
N ILE A 136 -11.21 -8.71 2.71
CA ILE A 136 -11.69 -8.43 1.35
C ILE A 136 -11.30 -9.55 0.39
N ALA A 137 -10.10 -10.11 0.54
CA ALA A 137 -9.66 -11.27 -0.21
C ALA A 137 -8.70 -12.14 0.59
N SER A 138 -8.63 -13.42 0.22
CA SER A 138 -7.72 -14.41 0.80
C SER A 138 -6.97 -15.18 -0.29
N SER A 139 -5.81 -15.75 0.03
CA SER A 139 -5.12 -16.78 -0.76
C SER A 139 -5.18 -18.13 -0.04
N LYS A 140 -4.66 -19.17 -0.69
CA LYS A 140 -4.56 -20.52 -0.09
C LYS A 140 -3.82 -20.51 1.25
N ASN A 141 -2.75 -19.71 1.35
CA ASN A 141 -1.85 -19.69 2.50
C ASN A 141 -2.00 -18.44 3.37
N SER A 142 -2.71 -17.42 2.92
CA SER A 142 -2.94 -16.17 3.66
C SER A 142 -4.42 -15.81 3.71
N LYS A 143 -5.01 -15.88 4.90
CA LYS A 143 -6.41 -15.51 5.14
C LYS A 143 -6.65 -14.00 4.95
N PHE A 144 -5.65 -13.18 5.21
CA PHE A 144 -5.75 -11.71 5.27
C PHE A 144 -4.95 -11.05 4.14
N THR A 145 -5.18 -11.51 2.89
CA THR A 145 -4.42 -11.05 1.73
C THR A 145 -4.80 -9.63 1.31
N ILE A 146 -6.09 -9.28 1.35
CA ILE A 146 -6.59 -7.91 1.22
C ILE A 146 -7.53 -7.65 2.39
N VAL A 147 -7.31 -6.55 3.09
CA VAL A 147 -8.12 -6.14 4.24
C VAL A 147 -8.39 -4.64 4.21
N GLU A 148 -9.48 -4.23 4.86
CA GLU A 148 -9.77 -2.81 5.03
C GLU A 148 -10.44 -2.52 6.37
N ASN A 149 -10.18 -1.33 6.89
CA ASN A 149 -11.05 -0.64 7.84
C ASN A 149 -11.57 0.61 7.14
N HIS A 150 -12.75 0.52 6.55
CA HIS A 150 -13.34 1.58 5.75
C HIS A 150 -13.59 2.85 6.57
N LYS A 151 -14.07 2.70 7.82
CA LYS A 151 -14.36 3.84 8.72
C LYS A 151 -13.10 4.64 9.05
N LYS A 152 -11.99 3.96 9.33
CA LYS A 152 -10.69 4.58 9.63
C LYS A 152 -9.82 4.80 8.39
N ARG A 153 -10.30 4.40 7.20
CA ARG A 153 -9.63 4.57 5.90
C ARG A 153 -8.27 3.88 5.83
N PHE A 154 -8.14 2.70 6.48
CA PHE A 154 -6.97 1.84 6.41
C PHE A 154 -7.20 0.66 5.49
N TYR A 155 -6.22 0.40 4.63
CA TYR A 155 -6.24 -0.66 3.62
C TYR A 155 -4.92 -1.42 3.68
N GLY A 156 -4.97 -2.73 3.47
CA GLY A 156 -3.76 -3.56 3.47
C GLY A 156 -3.82 -4.60 2.37
N VAL A 157 -2.69 -4.80 1.68
CA VAL A 157 -2.49 -5.89 0.71
C VAL A 157 -1.18 -6.61 1.02
N GLN A 158 -1.22 -7.95 1.06
CA GLN A 158 -0.02 -8.75 1.37
C GLN A 158 0.90 -8.90 0.16
N PHE A 159 0.39 -8.80 -1.05
CA PHE A 159 1.12 -8.90 -2.31
C PHE A 159 1.61 -7.53 -2.81
N HIS A 160 2.34 -7.54 -3.91
CA HIS A 160 2.92 -6.35 -4.54
C HIS A 160 2.11 -5.91 -5.77
N PRO A 161 1.19 -4.93 -5.66
CA PRO A 161 0.40 -4.44 -6.80
C PRO A 161 1.22 -3.61 -7.79
N GLU A 162 2.41 -3.14 -7.40
CA GLU A 162 3.28 -2.31 -8.22
C GLU A 162 4.06 -3.09 -9.28
N VAL A 163 4.26 -4.41 -9.09
CA VAL A 163 5.02 -5.24 -10.01
C VAL A 163 4.17 -5.72 -11.18
N THR A 164 4.81 -6.00 -12.32
CA THR A 164 4.14 -6.45 -13.55
C THR A 164 3.50 -7.83 -13.43
N HIS A 165 4.02 -8.67 -12.53
CA HIS A 165 3.52 -10.01 -12.27
C HIS A 165 2.20 -10.07 -11.50
N THR A 166 1.74 -8.94 -10.95
CA THR A 166 0.39 -8.83 -10.36
C THR A 166 -0.59 -8.37 -11.42
N ASP A 167 -1.49 -9.27 -11.80
CA ASP A 167 -2.54 -8.97 -12.77
C ASP A 167 -3.39 -7.80 -12.25
N LYS A 168 -3.61 -6.80 -13.13
CA LYS A 168 -4.42 -5.61 -12.79
C LYS A 168 -3.97 -4.83 -11.55
N GLY A 169 -2.71 -5.01 -11.08
CA GLY A 169 -2.20 -4.27 -9.92
C GLY A 169 -2.32 -2.75 -10.06
N LYS A 170 -2.15 -2.23 -11.27
CA LYS A 170 -2.38 -0.81 -11.60
C LYS A 170 -3.83 -0.36 -11.33
N ILE A 171 -4.83 -1.24 -11.51
CA ILE A 171 -6.23 -0.93 -11.21
C ILE A 171 -6.43 -0.75 -9.71
N LEU A 172 -5.82 -1.59 -8.88
CA LEU A 172 -5.88 -1.46 -7.42
C LEU A 172 -5.28 -0.12 -6.96
N LEU A 173 -4.09 0.25 -7.46
CA LEU A 173 -3.48 1.54 -7.17
C LEU A 173 -4.33 2.71 -7.66
N LYS A 174 -4.93 2.62 -8.86
CA LYS A 174 -5.87 3.60 -9.40
C LYS A 174 -7.09 3.79 -8.49
N ASN A 175 -7.69 2.70 -8.00
CA ASN A 175 -8.83 2.75 -7.09
C ASN A 175 -8.46 3.42 -5.77
N PHE A 176 -7.29 3.10 -5.20
CA PHE A 176 -6.82 3.77 -3.99
C PHE A 176 -6.68 5.27 -4.21
N LEU A 177 -6.02 5.70 -5.28
CA LEU A 177 -5.75 7.11 -5.56
C LEU A 177 -7.03 7.90 -5.88
N PHE A 178 -7.82 7.45 -6.83
CA PHE A 178 -8.95 8.24 -7.35
C PHE A 178 -10.26 8.01 -6.61
N SER A 179 -10.55 6.77 -6.20
CA SER A 179 -11.82 6.47 -5.53
C SER A 179 -11.76 6.67 -4.02
N ILE A 180 -10.62 6.34 -3.38
CA ILE A 180 -10.45 6.39 -1.93
C ILE A 180 -9.82 7.72 -1.48
N CYS A 181 -8.67 8.09 -2.04
CA CYS A 181 -7.98 9.35 -1.73
C CYS A 181 -8.61 10.56 -2.43
N LYS A 182 -9.44 10.33 -3.47
CA LYS A 182 -10.12 11.37 -4.27
C LYS A 182 -9.15 12.41 -4.85
N VAL A 183 -7.95 11.99 -5.22
CA VAL A 183 -6.96 12.88 -5.85
C VAL A 183 -7.31 13.14 -7.31
N LYS A 184 -7.03 14.35 -7.78
CA LYS A 184 -7.08 14.72 -9.20
C LYS A 184 -5.68 14.61 -9.81
N LYS A 185 -5.60 14.35 -11.12
CA LYS A 185 -4.31 14.36 -11.83
C LYS A 185 -3.62 15.71 -11.66
N ASN A 186 -2.39 15.69 -11.20
CA ASN A 186 -1.60 16.89 -10.90
C ASN A 186 -0.11 16.73 -11.22
N TRP A 187 0.22 15.70 -12.02
CA TRP A 187 1.59 15.44 -12.43
C TRP A 187 1.67 15.02 -13.90
N SER A 188 2.62 15.59 -14.63
CA SER A 188 3.00 15.13 -15.97
C SER A 188 4.49 15.34 -16.21
N LEU A 189 5.12 14.46 -16.98
CA LEU A 189 6.53 14.57 -17.39
C LEU A 189 6.81 15.90 -18.10
N LYS A 190 5.87 16.38 -18.91
CA LYS A 190 5.99 17.65 -19.63
C LYS A 190 6.13 18.84 -18.67
N HIS A 191 5.29 18.91 -17.64
CA HIS A 191 5.37 19.97 -16.61
C HIS A 191 6.67 19.93 -15.81
N GLN A 192 7.16 18.73 -15.47
CA GLN A 192 8.44 18.57 -14.74
C GLN A 192 9.62 19.02 -15.60
N LYS A 193 9.64 18.64 -16.88
CA LYS A 193 10.69 19.07 -17.82
C LYS A 193 10.73 20.60 -17.95
N LEU A 194 9.57 21.24 -18.09
CA LEU A 194 9.47 22.70 -18.17
C LEU A 194 9.93 23.40 -16.88
N LYS A 195 9.61 22.82 -15.72
CA LYS A 195 10.06 23.34 -14.42
C LYS A 195 11.57 23.24 -14.27
N LEU A 196 12.17 22.07 -14.58
CA LEU A 196 13.63 21.88 -14.55
C LEU A 196 14.36 22.84 -15.50
N ILE A 197 13.83 23.06 -16.70
CA ILE A 197 14.43 24.04 -17.66
C ILE A 197 14.36 25.47 -17.11
N LYS A 198 13.28 25.84 -16.41
CA LYS A 198 13.19 27.15 -15.74
C LYS A 198 14.18 27.27 -14.58
N ASP A 199 14.31 26.23 -13.74
CA ASP A 199 15.17 26.23 -12.55
C ASP A 199 16.67 26.25 -12.95
N VAL A 200 17.04 25.81 -14.16
CA VAL A 200 18.43 25.86 -14.69
C VAL A 200 18.74 27.19 -15.39
N LYS A 201 17.71 27.95 -15.81
CA LYS A 201 17.88 29.23 -16.49
C LYS A 201 17.88 30.45 -15.56
N ASN A 202 17.56 30.25 -14.28
CA ASN A 202 17.64 31.21 -13.18
C ASN A 202 18.83 30.87 -12.28
#